data_ec312f288cf8775ea9ec9445cea616c1
#
_entry.id   ec312f288cf8775ea9ec9445cea616c1
#
_cell.length_a   1.000
_cell.length_b   1.000
_cell.length_c   1.000
_cell.angle_alpha   90.00
_cell.angle_beta   90.00
_cell.angle_gamma   90.00
#
_symmetry.space_group_name_H-M   'P 1'
#
loop_
_entity.id
_entity.type
_entity.pdbx_description
1 polymer ?
#
loop_
_entity_poly.entity_id
_entity_poly.type
_entity_poly.pdbx_seq_one_letter_code
_entity_poly.pdbx_strand_id
1 'polypeptide(L)'
;LRCRRRCVPGNVFTRDQQITTAKGVIIGRLAAPQRKFENFLMEAVWRQLGITPYARINEPGVLEGGDFIPIGPDLALLGVGQRTNFSAARQLLREDLIGTRRVVVVEDIRDDSKNTTHLDTIFSPIDKNICICLDKVAQDDPRFLRIAHEYVRKGPVYVEEVQMPFGKWLRNEGYTVVMATLEQQNAKFISNLNLGRDVYGKSKILSIHPDVESTLKRHGFEGTVLYTDFSPLIAMYGGVHSTTQVMRAADTYMSFKKRNREEQ
;
A
#
# COMPACT_ATOMS: atom_id res chain seq x y z
N LEU A 1 9.94 28.79 29.60
CA LEU A 1 9.13 27.80 28.82
C LEU A 1 10.11 26.94 28.03
N ARG A 2 10.51 25.74 28.55
CA ARG A 2 11.21 24.73 27.75
C ARG A 2 10.18 24.07 26.84
N CYS A 3 10.10 24.48 25.58
CA CYS A 3 9.40 23.74 24.55
C CYS A 3 10.12 22.39 24.40
N ARG A 4 9.62 21.33 25.05
CA ARG A 4 10.04 19.98 24.73
C ARG A 4 9.50 19.72 23.32
N ARG A 5 10.34 19.87 22.31
CA ARG A 5 10.06 19.44 20.95
C ARG A 5 9.79 17.93 21.03
N ARG A 6 8.52 17.55 21.09
CA ARG A 6 8.13 16.18 20.77
C ARG A 6 8.33 16.06 19.26
N CYS A 7 9.46 15.52 18.86
CA CYS A 7 9.59 15.03 17.50
C CYS A 7 8.41 14.08 17.30
N VAL A 8 7.60 14.31 16.26
CA VAL A 8 6.56 13.36 15.86
C VAL A 8 7.31 12.25 15.12
N PRO A 9 7.50 11.08 15.74
CA PRO A 9 8.23 10.00 15.09
C PRO A 9 7.45 9.53 13.87
N GLY A 10 8.11 9.34 12.75
CA GLY A 10 7.51 8.71 11.56
C GLY A 10 6.91 9.65 10.52
N ASN A 11 6.91 10.98 10.71
CA ASN A 11 6.41 11.94 9.70
C ASN A 11 7.08 11.83 8.31
N VAL A 12 8.21 11.14 8.21
CA VAL A 12 8.85 10.79 6.95
C VAL A 12 8.04 9.74 6.19
N PHE A 13 7.32 8.87 6.91
CA PHE A 13 6.55 7.78 6.33
C PHE A 13 5.09 8.20 6.18
N THR A 14 4.82 8.95 5.11
CA THR A 14 3.51 9.53 4.83
C THR A 14 2.49 8.53 4.28
N ARG A 15 2.92 7.30 4.00
CA ARG A 15 2.05 6.22 3.50
C ARG A 15 1.02 5.76 4.54
N ASP A 16 1.43 5.69 5.82
CA ASP A 16 0.70 4.93 6.82
C ASP A 16 -0.59 5.61 7.33
N GLN A 17 -0.66 6.96 7.29
CA GLN A 17 -1.75 7.70 7.93
C GLN A 17 -3.10 7.55 7.23
N GLN A 18 -3.11 7.02 6.00
CA GLN A 18 -4.33 6.89 5.19
C GLN A 18 -4.18 5.88 4.06
N ILE A 19 -5.31 5.56 3.44
CA ILE A 19 -5.38 4.92 2.11
C ILE A 19 -6.16 5.80 1.15
N THR A 20 -5.85 5.70 -0.14
CA THR A 20 -6.63 6.35 -1.20
C THR A 20 -7.30 5.27 -2.04
N THR A 21 -8.62 5.26 -2.01
CA THR A 21 -9.47 4.26 -2.67
C THR A 21 -10.19 4.86 -3.88
N ALA A 22 -10.96 4.05 -4.61
CA ALA A 22 -11.84 4.54 -5.67
C ALA A 22 -12.90 5.53 -5.15
N LYS A 23 -13.27 5.45 -3.88
CA LYS A 23 -14.25 6.34 -3.23
C LYS A 23 -13.65 7.65 -2.75
N GLY A 24 -12.37 7.67 -2.37
CA GLY A 24 -11.68 8.85 -1.84
C GLY A 24 -10.60 8.50 -0.82
N VAL A 25 -10.17 9.52 -0.10
CA VAL A 25 -9.21 9.39 0.98
C VAL A 25 -9.90 8.83 2.22
N ILE A 26 -9.37 7.75 2.76
CA ILE A 26 -9.79 7.15 4.03
C ILE A 26 -8.68 7.40 5.05
N ILE A 27 -8.95 8.16 6.08
CA ILE A 27 -8.00 8.36 7.18
C ILE A 27 -7.88 7.07 7.98
N GLY A 28 -6.66 6.56 8.08
CA GLY A 28 -6.33 5.37 8.85
C GLY A 28 -6.39 5.60 10.36
N ARG A 29 -5.98 4.59 11.10
CA ARG A 29 -5.80 4.66 12.54
C ARG A 29 -4.57 3.82 12.89
N LEU A 30 -3.48 4.52 13.18
CA LEU A 30 -2.16 3.90 13.37
C LEU A 30 -2.12 2.99 14.60
N ALA A 31 -1.46 1.84 14.46
CA ALA A 31 -1.32 0.84 15.51
C ALA A 31 -0.49 1.37 16.70
N ALA A 32 0.63 2.04 16.41
CA ALA A 32 1.53 2.54 17.42
C ALA A 32 0.95 3.78 18.12
N PRO A 33 0.75 3.75 19.45
CA PRO A 33 0.13 4.86 20.18
C PRO A 33 0.85 6.21 20.01
N GLN A 34 2.19 6.19 19.90
CA GLN A 34 3.00 7.39 19.71
C GLN A 34 2.81 8.03 18.32
N ARG A 35 2.31 7.29 17.34
CA ARG A 35 2.05 7.75 15.97
C ARG A 35 0.62 8.25 15.75
N LYS A 36 -0.29 8.04 16.66
CA LYS A 36 -1.72 8.39 16.48
C LYS A 36 -1.96 9.86 16.12
N PHE A 37 -1.07 10.74 16.54
CA PHE A 37 -1.15 12.17 16.21
C PHE A 37 -0.92 12.45 14.71
N GLU A 38 -0.21 11.59 14.01
CA GLU A 38 0.11 11.76 12.59
C GLU A 38 -1.15 11.78 11.71
N ASN A 39 -2.20 11.05 12.08
CA ASN A 39 -3.48 11.05 11.38
C ASN A 39 -4.14 12.43 11.35
N PHE A 40 -4.10 13.16 12.47
CA PHE A 40 -4.64 14.54 12.55
C PHE A 40 -3.86 15.50 11.65
N LEU A 41 -2.52 15.36 11.65
CA LEU A 41 -1.67 16.17 10.79
C LEU A 41 -1.96 15.91 9.31
N MET A 42 -2.07 14.63 8.91
CA MET A 42 -2.39 14.26 7.53
C MET A 42 -3.76 14.80 7.10
N GLU A 43 -4.76 14.71 7.97
CA GLU A 43 -6.08 15.27 7.68
C GLU A 43 -6.04 16.79 7.52
N ALA A 44 -5.27 17.50 8.36
CA ALA A 44 -5.10 18.95 8.21
C ALA A 44 -4.46 19.29 6.85
N VAL A 45 -3.48 18.49 6.40
CA VAL A 45 -2.87 18.64 5.06
C VAL A 45 -3.92 18.49 3.96
N TRP A 46 -4.77 17.44 4.03
CA TRP A 46 -5.82 17.23 3.03
C TRP A 46 -6.82 18.37 2.99
N ARG A 47 -7.26 18.85 4.16
CA ARG A 47 -8.17 20.00 4.26
C ARG A 47 -7.55 21.27 3.68
N GLN A 48 -6.24 21.50 3.94
CA GLN A 48 -5.52 22.63 3.36
C GLN A 48 -5.39 22.53 1.83
N LEU A 49 -5.31 21.32 1.30
CA LEU A 49 -5.36 21.06 -0.14
C LEU A 49 -6.78 21.14 -0.75
N GLY A 50 -7.81 21.42 0.07
CA GLY A 50 -9.21 21.46 -0.36
C GLY A 50 -9.84 20.08 -0.57
N ILE A 51 -9.23 19.03 -0.04
CA ILE A 51 -9.71 17.64 -0.13
C ILE A 51 -10.33 17.24 1.20
N THR A 52 -11.62 16.91 1.18
CA THR A 52 -12.30 16.35 2.35
C THR A 52 -12.12 14.82 2.35
N PRO A 53 -11.56 14.22 3.40
CA PRO A 53 -11.51 12.78 3.52
C PRO A 53 -12.91 12.16 3.41
N TYR A 54 -13.02 11.07 2.66
CA TYR A 54 -14.28 10.38 2.41
C TYR A 54 -14.79 9.65 3.66
N ALA A 55 -13.86 9.02 4.41
CA ALA A 55 -14.18 8.31 5.65
C ALA A 55 -12.97 8.24 6.59
N ARG A 56 -13.20 7.68 7.78
CA ARG A 56 -12.19 7.36 8.79
C ARG A 56 -12.38 5.94 9.30
N ILE A 57 -11.30 5.33 9.73
CA ILE A 57 -11.38 4.07 10.47
C ILE A 57 -11.73 4.36 11.93
N ASN A 58 -12.80 3.72 12.40
CA ASN A 58 -13.31 3.82 13.76
C ASN A 58 -12.73 2.73 14.67
N GLU A 59 -12.75 2.97 15.98
CA GLU A 59 -12.43 1.94 16.96
C GLU A 59 -13.39 0.73 16.85
N PRO A 60 -12.90 -0.50 17.04
CA PRO A 60 -11.53 -0.91 17.34
C PRO A 60 -10.65 -1.13 16.10
N GLY A 61 -11.04 -0.64 14.93
CA GLY A 61 -10.27 -0.76 13.68
C GLY A 61 -8.90 -0.09 13.80
N VAL A 62 -7.89 -0.71 13.21
CA VAL A 62 -6.54 -0.18 13.02
C VAL A 62 -6.18 -0.40 11.56
N LEU A 63 -5.73 0.67 10.87
CA LEU A 63 -5.35 0.65 9.46
C LEU A 63 -4.12 1.52 9.24
N GLU A 64 -3.11 0.94 8.63
CA GLU A 64 -1.93 1.64 8.12
C GLU A 64 -1.83 1.46 6.59
N GLY A 65 -1.48 2.54 5.89
CA GLY A 65 -1.54 2.60 4.43
C GLY A 65 -0.54 1.71 3.70
N GLY A 66 0.51 1.24 4.36
CA GLY A 66 1.43 0.25 3.82
C GLY A 66 0.79 -1.13 3.57
N ASP A 67 -0.38 -1.37 4.17
CA ASP A 67 -1.17 -2.58 3.96
C ASP A 67 -2.18 -2.48 2.81
N PHE A 68 -2.39 -1.31 2.23
CA PHE A 68 -3.34 -1.14 1.13
C PHE A 68 -2.64 -0.98 -0.20
N ILE A 69 -2.90 -1.88 -1.13
CA ILE A 69 -2.31 -1.89 -2.48
C ILE A 69 -3.42 -1.97 -3.54
N PRO A 70 -3.74 -0.87 -4.22
CA PRO A 70 -4.63 -0.90 -5.37
C PRO A 70 -3.92 -1.57 -6.55
N ILE A 71 -4.52 -2.61 -7.11
CA ILE A 71 -3.98 -3.32 -8.29
C ILE A 71 -4.54 -2.72 -9.58
N GLY A 72 -5.76 -2.23 -9.53
CA GLY A 72 -6.44 -1.64 -10.68
C GLY A 72 -7.87 -1.23 -10.31
N PRO A 73 -8.70 -0.90 -11.32
CA PRO A 73 -10.05 -0.43 -11.05
C PRO A 73 -10.96 -1.49 -10.44
N ASP A 74 -10.62 -2.77 -10.61
CA ASP A 74 -11.44 -3.90 -10.20
C ASP A 74 -10.96 -4.60 -8.94
N LEU A 75 -9.70 -4.44 -8.56
CA LEU A 75 -9.05 -5.23 -7.50
C LEU A 75 -8.20 -4.36 -6.58
N ALA A 76 -8.34 -4.55 -5.28
CA ALA A 76 -7.42 -4.04 -4.27
C ALA A 76 -7.01 -5.15 -3.30
N LEU A 77 -5.77 -5.07 -2.79
CA LEU A 77 -5.27 -5.92 -1.71
C LEU A 77 -5.23 -5.13 -0.40
N LEU A 78 -5.49 -5.81 0.70
CA LEU A 78 -5.44 -5.27 2.05
C LEU A 78 -4.73 -6.25 2.98
N GLY A 79 -3.54 -5.91 3.45
CA GLY A 79 -2.84 -6.69 4.48
C GLY A 79 -3.54 -6.60 5.83
N VAL A 80 -3.58 -7.72 6.56
CA VAL A 80 -4.04 -7.79 7.95
C VAL A 80 -3.02 -8.58 8.77
N GLY A 81 -2.57 -7.99 9.87
CA GLY A 81 -1.54 -8.57 10.73
C GLY A 81 -1.15 -7.61 11.85
N GLN A 82 0.13 -7.28 11.93
CA GLN A 82 0.68 -6.48 13.04
C GLN A 82 0.23 -5.02 13.03
N ARG A 83 -0.10 -4.44 11.86
CA ARG A 83 -0.35 -3.00 11.66
C ARG A 83 -1.76 -2.67 11.23
N THR A 84 -2.44 -3.59 10.59
CA THR A 84 -3.85 -3.46 10.21
C THR A 84 -4.60 -4.66 10.75
N ASN A 85 -5.81 -4.46 11.25
CA ASN A 85 -6.60 -5.54 11.84
C ASN A 85 -7.90 -5.83 11.08
N PHE A 86 -8.49 -7.01 11.34
CA PHE A 86 -9.75 -7.41 10.73
C PHE A 86 -10.92 -6.46 11.03
N SER A 87 -10.89 -5.72 12.14
CA SER A 87 -11.95 -4.75 12.43
C SER A 87 -11.97 -3.62 11.41
N ALA A 88 -10.78 -3.13 10.98
CA ALA A 88 -10.68 -2.18 9.90
C ALA A 88 -11.09 -2.79 8.55
N ALA A 89 -10.63 -4.00 8.24
CA ALA A 89 -11.01 -4.69 7.01
C ALA A 89 -12.54 -4.86 6.91
N ARG A 90 -13.19 -5.29 7.99
CA ARG A 90 -14.66 -5.43 8.05
C ARG A 90 -15.37 -4.08 7.88
N GLN A 91 -14.85 -2.99 8.45
CA GLN A 91 -15.43 -1.66 8.23
C GLN A 91 -15.32 -1.27 6.76
N LEU A 92 -14.16 -1.42 6.13
CA LEU A 92 -13.93 -1.10 4.73
C LEU A 92 -14.87 -1.86 3.78
N LEU A 93 -15.08 -3.15 4.06
CA LEU A 93 -15.97 -4.01 3.27
C LEU A 93 -17.45 -3.70 3.51
N ARG A 94 -17.87 -3.60 4.78
CA ARG A 94 -19.28 -3.38 5.16
C ARG A 94 -19.82 -2.04 4.66
N GLU A 95 -18.98 -0.99 4.68
CA GLU A 95 -19.34 0.36 4.28
C GLU A 95 -18.98 0.65 2.80
N ASP A 96 -18.52 -0.36 2.04
CA ASP A 96 -18.03 -0.24 0.66
C ASP A 96 -17.06 0.95 0.46
N LEU A 97 -16.12 1.11 1.39
CA LEU A 97 -15.20 2.24 1.35
C LEU A 97 -14.08 2.09 0.31
N ILE A 98 -13.83 0.89 -0.20
CA ILE A 98 -12.80 0.61 -1.20
C ILE A 98 -13.31 0.91 -2.61
N GLY A 99 -14.51 0.45 -2.94
CA GLY A 99 -15.19 0.74 -4.21
C GLY A 99 -14.78 -0.14 -5.39
N THR A 100 -13.86 -1.12 -5.21
CA THR A 100 -13.52 -2.12 -6.24
C THR A 100 -14.52 -3.28 -6.20
N ARG A 101 -14.60 -4.06 -7.29
CA ARG A 101 -15.43 -5.27 -7.32
C ARG A 101 -14.85 -6.40 -6.48
N ARG A 102 -13.53 -6.54 -6.47
CA ARG A 102 -12.80 -7.57 -5.74
C ARG A 102 -11.89 -6.91 -4.69
N VAL A 103 -11.86 -7.49 -3.50
CA VAL A 103 -10.92 -7.13 -2.43
C VAL A 103 -10.31 -8.41 -1.90
N VAL A 104 -8.99 -8.48 -1.85
CA VAL A 104 -8.29 -9.59 -1.23
C VAL A 104 -7.67 -9.13 0.08
N VAL A 105 -8.17 -9.67 1.17
CA VAL A 105 -7.58 -9.49 2.49
C VAL A 105 -6.48 -10.54 2.64
N VAL A 106 -5.23 -10.08 2.80
CA VAL A 106 -4.04 -10.93 2.95
C VAL A 106 -3.68 -10.98 4.42
N GLU A 107 -4.08 -12.08 5.07
CA GLU A 107 -3.87 -12.29 6.50
C GLU A 107 -2.48 -12.83 6.80
N ASP A 108 -1.77 -12.16 7.69
CA ASP A 108 -0.53 -12.64 8.31
C ASP A 108 -0.85 -13.52 9.52
N ILE A 109 -0.55 -14.81 9.42
CA ILE A 109 -0.91 -15.77 10.45
C ILE A 109 0.21 -15.94 11.50
N ARG A 110 1.49 -15.77 11.12
CA ARG A 110 2.60 -16.25 11.95
C ARG A 110 3.89 -15.42 11.91
N ASP A 111 3.95 -14.37 11.11
CA ASP A 111 5.19 -13.62 10.96
C ASP A 111 5.32 -12.54 12.02
N ASP A 112 6.18 -12.77 13.01
CA ASP A 112 6.53 -11.79 14.05
C ASP A 112 7.72 -10.90 13.66
N SER A 113 8.20 -10.99 12.42
CA SER A 113 9.33 -10.21 11.94
C SER A 113 9.02 -8.72 11.89
N LYS A 114 9.89 -7.90 12.44
CA LYS A 114 9.78 -6.44 12.38
C LYS A 114 9.96 -5.88 10.97
N ASN A 115 10.50 -6.67 10.03
CA ASN A 115 10.80 -6.24 8.67
C ASN A 115 9.68 -6.55 7.67
N THR A 116 8.69 -7.33 8.07
CA THR A 116 7.56 -7.78 7.22
C THR A 116 6.20 -7.35 7.79
N THR A 117 6.17 -6.17 8.41
CA THR A 117 5.00 -5.69 9.18
C THR A 117 3.84 -5.21 8.32
N HIS A 118 4.08 -4.82 7.08
CA HIS A 118 3.08 -4.36 6.11
C HIS A 118 3.11 -5.21 4.84
N LEU A 119 2.02 -5.22 4.10
CA LEU A 119 1.92 -5.92 2.82
C LEU A 119 2.92 -5.37 1.79
N ASP A 120 3.18 -4.07 1.76
CA ASP A 120 4.13 -3.40 0.86
C ASP A 120 5.60 -3.76 1.13
N THR A 121 5.88 -4.42 2.26
CA THR A 121 7.24 -4.92 2.56
C THR A 121 7.51 -6.31 1.99
N ILE A 122 6.46 -7.04 1.63
CA ILE A 122 6.55 -8.42 1.12
C ILE A 122 6.01 -8.57 -0.31
N PHE A 123 5.28 -7.59 -0.82
CA PHE A 123 4.66 -7.63 -2.14
C PHE A 123 4.66 -6.26 -2.80
N SER A 124 4.98 -6.23 -4.09
CA SER A 124 4.93 -5.02 -4.94
C SER A 124 4.38 -5.37 -6.32
N PRO A 125 3.23 -4.81 -6.73
CA PRO A 125 2.75 -4.95 -8.11
C PRO A 125 3.60 -4.11 -9.05
N ILE A 126 4.10 -4.72 -10.12
CA ILE A 126 4.98 -4.08 -11.09
C ILE A 126 4.25 -3.75 -12.37
N ASP A 127 3.53 -4.73 -12.91
CA ASP A 127 2.69 -4.58 -14.10
C ASP A 127 1.43 -5.44 -13.95
N LYS A 128 0.60 -5.50 -14.99
CA LYS A 128 -0.66 -6.26 -15.01
C LYS A 128 -0.53 -7.68 -14.47
N ASN A 129 0.55 -8.35 -14.85
CA ASN A 129 0.79 -9.76 -14.56
C ASN A 129 2.21 -10.02 -14.00
N ILE A 130 2.94 -8.99 -13.59
CA ILE A 130 4.26 -9.11 -12.98
C ILE A 130 4.22 -8.48 -11.60
N CYS A 131 4.69 -9.21 -10.60
CA CYS A 131 4.88 -8.69 -9.24
C CYS A 131 6.23 -9.13 -8.67
N ILE A 132 6.73 -8.39 -7.69
CA ILE A 132 7.81 -8.85 -6.83
C ILE A 132 7.19 -9.32 -5.52
N CYS A 133 7.57 -10.49 -5.04
CA CYS A 133 7.11 -11.04 -3.79
C CYS A 133 8.27 -11.67 -3.01
N LEU A 134 8.23 -11.57 -1.68
CA LEU A 134 9.17 -12.29 -0.82
C LEU A 134 9.07 -13.79 -1.11
N ASP A 135 10.22 -14.45 -1.38
CA ASP A 135 10.30 -15.85 -1.81
C ASP A 135 9.55 -16.79 -0.85
N LYS A 136 9.72 -16.59 0.46
CA LYS A 136 9.05 -17.38 1.50
C LYS A 136 7.52 -17.26 1.45
N VAL A 137 7.01 -16.06 1.16
CA VAL A 137 5.58 -15.81 1.01
C VAL A 137 5.06 -16.39 -0.31
N ALA A 138 5.80 -16.18 -1.41
CA ALA A 138 5.42 -16.69 -2.72
C ALA A 138 5.39 -18.24 -2.80
N GLN A 139 6.22 -18.90 -2.00
CA GLN A 139 6.30 -20.36 -1.89
C GLN A 139 5.39 -20.95 -0.81
N ASP A 140 4.61 -20.11 -0.11
CA ASP A 140 3.72 -20.51 0.98
C ASP A 140 4.47 -21.22 2.13
N ASP A 141 5.71 -20.75 2.47
CA ASP A 141 6.51 -21.27 3.59
C ASP A 141 5.69 -21.13 4.90
N PRO A 142 5.50 -22.22 5.68
CA PRO A 142 4.66 -22.17 6.88
C PRO A 142 5.05 -21.13 7.94
N ARG A 143 6.31 -20.67 7.93
CA ARG A 143 6.79 -19.62 8.86
C ARG A 143 6.43 -18.22 8.40
N PHE A 144 6.15 -18.06 7.11
CA PHE A 144 5.81 -16.78 6.46
C PHE A 144 4.43 -16.85 5.79
N LEU A 145 3.60 -17.80 6.22
CA LEU A 145 2.32 -18.07 5.59
C LEU A 145 1.41 -16.86 5.64
N ARG A 146 0.90 -16.49 4.48
CA ARG A 146 -0.15 -15.50 4.29
C ARG A 146 -1.36 -16.20 3.69
N ILE A 147 -2.56 -15.89 4.19
CA ILE A 147 -3.82 -16.40 3.62
C ILE A 147 -4.51 -15.26 2.88
N ALA A 148 -4.85 -15.51 1.63
CA ALA A 148 -5.70 -14.64 0.82
C ALA A 148 -7.16 -15.01 1.07
N HIS A 149 -7.94 -14.03 1.55
CA HIS A 149 -9.39 -14.08 1.66
C HIS A 149 -9.95 -13.16 0.58
N GLU A 150 -10.49 -13.72 -0.48
CA GLU A 150 -11.03 -12.93 -1.58
C GLU A 150 -12.51 -12.65 -1.38
N TYR A 151 -12.85 -11.40 -1.34
CA TYR A 151 -14.20 -10.87 -1.24
C TYR A 151 -14.64 -10.30 -2.59
N VAL A 152 -15.80 -10.69 -3.06
CA VAL A 152 -16.42 -10.20 -4.29
C VAL A 152 -17.68 -9.42 -3.94
N ARG A 153 -17.81 -8.22 -4.51
CA ARG A 153 -18.99 -7.38 -4.30
C ARG A 153 -20.20 -7.95 -5.04
N LYS A 154 -21.25 -8.26 -4.30
CA LYS A 154 -22.56 -8.72 -4.80
C LYS A 154 -23.64 -7.70 -4.38
N GLY A 155 -24.01 -6.83 -5.28
CA GLY A 155 -24.88 -5.70 -4.94
C GLY A 155 -24.21 -4.76 -3.93
N PRO A 156 -24.83 -4.50 -2.76
CA PRO A 156 -24.27 -3.60 -1.75
C PRO A 156 -23.28 -4.25 -0.79
N VAL A 157 -23.07 -5.58 -0.88
CA VAL A 157 -22.28 -6.34 0.10
C VAL A 157 -21.09 -7.04 -0.55
N TYR A 158 -20.04 -7.24 0.22
CA TYR A 158 -18.93 -8.13 -0.13
C TYR A 158 -19.13 -9.50 0.47
N VAL A 159 -18.94 -10.53 -0.34
CA VAL A 159 -19.05 -11.95 0.07
C VAL A 159 -17.70 -12.61 -0.13
N GLU A 160 -17.21 -13.30 0.88
CA GLU A 160 -16.00 -14.11 0.78
C GLU A 160 -16.25 -15.31 -0.12
N GLU A 161 -15.49 -15.45 -1.20
CA GLU A 161 -15.65 -16.54 -2.18
C GLU A 161 -14.47 -17.50 -2.18
N VAL A 162 -13.28 -17.03 -1.80
CA VAL A 162 -12.04 -17.79 -1.88
C VAL A 162 -11.22 -17.58 -0.62
N GLN A 163 -10.67 -18.68 -0.09
CA GLN A 163 -9.65 -18.66 0.94
C GLN A 163 -8.56 -19.66 0.56
N MET A 164 -7.33 -19.17 0.43
CA MET A 164 -6.18 -20.02 0.08
C MET A 164 -4.84 -19.33 0.45
N PRO A 165 -3.71 -20.07 0.47
CA PRO A 165 -2.39 -19.47 0.59
C PRO A 165 -2.15 -18.37 -0.46
N PHE A 166 -1.54 -17.25 -0.06
CA PHE A 166 -1.37 -16.07 -0.92
C PHE A 166 -0.45 -16.33 -2.12
N GLY A 167 0.62 -17.11 -1.95
CA GLY A 167 1.47 -17.50 -3.07
C GLY A 167 0.69 -18.33 -4.12
N LYS A 168 -0.19 -19.23 -3.67
CA LYS A 168 -1.10 -19.96 -4.56
C LYS A 168 -2.08 -19.03 -5.25
N TRP A 169 -2.64 -18.05 -4.53
CA TRP A 169 -3.54 -17.07 -5.10
C TRP A 169 -2.84 -16.26 -6.22
N LEU A 170 -1.60 -15.79 -6.01
CA LEU A 170 -0.83 -15.08 -7.03
C LEU A 170 -0.65 -15.92 -8.31
N ARG A 171 -0.35 -17.21 -8.16
CA ARG A 171 -0.23 -18.12 -9.31
C ARG A 171 -1.56 -18.31 -10.05
N ASN A 172 -2.67 -18.42 -9.31
CA ASN A 172 -4.01 -18.58 -9.90
C ASN A 172 -4.46 -17.32 -10.65
N GLU A 173 -4.06 -16.12 -10.18
CA GLU A 173 -4.28 -14.85 -10.89
C GLU A 173 -3.39 -14.68 -12.12
N GLY A 174 -2.46 -15.61 -12.38
CA GLY A 174 -1.59 -15.59 -13.54
C GLY A 174 -0.37 -14.64 -13.41
N TYR A 175 0.03 -14.31 -12.17
CA TYR A 175 1.21 -13.48 -11.97
C TYR A 175 2.50 -14.24 -12.32
N THR A 176 3.39 -13.58 -13.06
CA THR A 176 4.82 -13.87 -13.07
C THR A 176 5.41 -13.29 -11.79
N VAL A 177 5.75 -14.16 -10.84
CA VAL A 177 6.25 -13.75 -9.53
C VAL A 177 7.77 -13.68 -9.56
N VAL A 178 8.31 -12.49 -9.45
CA VAL A 178 9.74 -12.24 -9.23
C VAL A 178 10.02 -12.42 -7.74
N MET A 179 10.69 -13.50 -7.39
CA MET A 179 10.97 -13.85 -6.00
C MET A 179 12.15 -13.03 -5.46
N ALA A 180 11.96 -12.37 -4.33
CA ALA A 180 12.99 -11.65 -3.60
C ALA A 180 13.39 -12.42 -2.34
N THR A 181 14.68 -12.54 -2.05
CA THR A 181 15.17 -13.12 -0.79
C THR A 181 14.96 -12.17 0.39
N LEU A 182 15.06 -12.67 1.62
CA LEU A 182 15.04 -11.84 2.83
C LEU A 182 16.14 -10.78 2.84
N GLU A 183 17.31 -11.09 2.29
CA GLU A 183 18.42 -10.14 2.16
C GLU A 183 18.05 -9.01 1.21
N GLN A 184 17.51 -9.33 0.04
CA GLN A 184 17.01 -8.35 -0.92
C GLN A 184 15.85 -7.53 -0.35
N GLN A 185 14.93 -8.14 0.39
CA GLN A 185 13.85 -7.44 1.07
C GLN A 185 14.40 -6.42 2.09
N ASN A 186 15.38 -6.80 2.89
CA ASN A 186 16.05 -5.89 3.82
C ASN A 186 16.75 -4.73 3.08
N ALA A 187 17.31 -4.99 1.90
CA ALA A 187 17.87 -3.98 1.01
C ALA A 187 16.82 -3.20 0.20
N LYS A 188 15.51 -3.38 0.50
CA LYS A 188 14.37 -2.67 -0.11
C LYS A 188 14.12 -2.99 -1.58
N PHE A 189 14.52 -4.15 -2.06
CA PHE A 189 14.26 -4.63 -3.42
C PHE A 189 12.75 -4.68 -3.75
N ILE A 190 11.90 -4.98 -2.76
CA ILE A 190 10.44 -5.05 -2.92
C ILE A 190 9.79 -3.66 -2.89
N SER A 191 10.43 -2.67 -2.26
CA SER A 191 9.85 -1.33 -2.10
C SER A 191 9.96 -0.52 -3.39
N ASN A 192 9.01 -0.70 -4.29
CA ASN A 192 8.90 0.03 -5.54
C ASN A 192 7.64 0.87 -5.58
N LEU A 193 7.67 1.98 -6.32
CA LEU A 193 6.51 2.83 -6.54
C LEU A 193 6.09 2.73 -8.02
N ASN A 194 4.88 2.24 -8.25
CA ASN A 194 4.28 2.25 -9.57
C ASN A 194 3.80 3.67 -9.90
N LEU A 195 4.36 4.26 -10.96
CA LEU A 195 4.06 5.61 -11.43
C LEU A 195 2.99 5.61 -12.55
N GLY A 196 2.34 4.47 -12.78
CA GLY A 196 1.37 4.31 -13.86
C GLY A 196 2.02 3.94 -15.19
N ARG A 197 1.39 4.38 -16.28
CA ARG A 197 1.84 4.06 -17.63
C ARG A 197 2.28 5.30 -18.39
N ASP A 198 3.25 5.14 -19.27
CA ASP A 198 3.68 6.19 -20.18
C ASP A 198 2.68 6.35 -21.36
N VAL A 199 2.98 7.28 -22.28
CA VAL A 199 2.15 7.57 -23.46
C VAL A 199 2.03 6.40 -24.42
N TYR A 200 2.90 5.40 -24.31
CA TYR A 200 2.88 4.15 -25.10
C TYR A 200 2.20 2.99 -24.36
N GLY A 201 1.63 3.25 -23.17
CA GLY A 201 0.97 2.25 -22.34
C GLY A 201 1.92 1.34 -21.56
N LYS A 202 3.23 1.63 -21.54
CA LYS A 202 4.22 0.84 -20.81
C LYS A 202 4.31 1.30 -19.34
N SER A 203 4.40 0.35 -18.43
CA SER A 203 4.49 0.62 -16.99
C SER A 203 5.78 1.36 -16.64
N LYS A 204 5.68 2.29 -15.69
CA LYS A 204 6.77 3.10 -15.19
C LYS A 204 6.91 2.88 -13.68
N ILE A 205 8.08 2.46 -13.24
CA ILE A 205 8.39 2.10 -11.84
C ILE A 205 9.51 2.98 -11.32
N LEU A 206 9.38 3.49 -10.10
CA LEU A 206 10.50 4.07 -9.35
C LEU A 206 11.01 3.03 -8.35
N SER A 207 12.30 2.71 -8.47
CA SER A 207 12.99 1.78 -7.57
C SER A 207 14.15 2.46 -6.85
N ILE A 208 14.49 1.94 -5.69
CA ILE A 208 15.63 2.38 -4.87
C ILE A 208 16.70 1.29 -4.73
N HIS A 209 16.48 0.16 -5.41
CA HIS A 209 17.47 -0.93 -5.46
C HIS A 209 18.00 -1.09 -6.89
N PRO A 210 19.34 -1.09 -7.10
CA PRO A 210 19.95 -1.06 -8.43
C PRO A 210 19.63 -2.27 -9.30
N ASP A 211 19.42 -3.43 -8.69
CA ASP A 211 19.22 -4.69 -9.43
C ASP A 211 17.78 -4.94 -9.89
N VAL A 212 16.83 -4.07 -9.51
CA VAL A 212 15.41 -4.27 -9.84
C VAL A 212 15.22 -4.25 -11.36
N GLU A 213 15.79 -3.28 -12.07
CA GLU A 213 15.65 -3.17 -13.52
C GLU A 213 16.11 -4.42 -14.25
N SER A 214 17.35 -4.86 -14.00
CA SER A 214 17.92 -6.02 -14.67
C SER A 214 17.15 -7.30 -14.35
N THR A 215 16.67 -7.42 -13.10
CA THR A 215 15.88 -8.58 -12.69
C THR A 215 14.52 -8.60 -13.36
N LEU A 216 13.80 -7.48 -13.37
CA LEU A 216 12.48 -7.37 -14.02
C LEU A 216 12.57 -7.65 -15.52
N LYS A 217 13.57 -7.13 -16.21
CA LYS A 217 13.80 -7.41 -17.65
C LYS A 217 13.99 -8.90 -17.94
N ARG A 218 14.74 -9.63 -17.10
CA ARG A 218 14.87 -11.10 -17.23
C ARG A 218 13.54 -11.85 -17.08
N HIS A 219 12.55 -11.26 -16.42
CA HIS A 219 11.21 -11.82 -16.24
C HIS A 219 10.17 -11.23 -17.22
N GLY A 220 10.62 -10.60 -18.31
CA GLY A 220 9.75 -10.12 -19.39
C GLY A 220 9.12 -8.75 -19.15
N PHE A 221 9.62 -7.97 -18.19
CA PHE A 221 9.15 -6.60 -18.00
C PHE A 221 9.66 -5.68 -19.12
N GLU A 222 8.75 -5.06 -19.85
CA GLU A 222 9.06 -4.15 -20.96
C GLU A 222 8.94 -2.65 -20.60
N GLY A 223 8.57 -2.35 -19.37
CA GLY A 223 8.40 -0.97 -18.90
C GLY A 223 9.72 -0.27 -18.58
N THR A 224 9.61 0.91 -18.02
CA THR A 224 10.74 1.74 -17.58
C THR A 224 10.92 1.65 -16.07
N VAL A 225 12.14 1.38 -15.63
CA VAL A 225 12.53 1.50 -14.22
C VAL A 225 13.38 2.77 -14.05
N LEU A 226 12.92 3.67 -13.20
CA LEU A 226 13.68 4.82 -12.74
C LEU A 226 14.37 4.43 -11.44
N TYR A 227 15.65 4.73 -11.34
CA TYR A 227 16.42 4.50 -10.11
C TYR A 227 16.68 5.81 -9.39
N THR A 228 16.61 5.79 -8.05
CA THR A 228 17.04 6.90 -7.20
C THR A 228 17.77 6.36 -5.97
N ASP A 229 18.82 7.06 -5.54
CA ASP A 229 19.48 6.73 -4.28
C ASP A 229 18.62 7.20 -3.10
N PHE A 230 18.31 6.25 -2.21
CA PHE A 230 17.47 6.45 -1.03
C PHE A 230 18.17 6.07 0.27
N SER A 231 19.50 5.89 0.23
CA SER A 231 20.32 5.38 1.33
C SER A 231 20.04 6.05 2.68
N PRO A 232 19.88 7.38 2.79
CA PRO A 232 19.59 8.02 4.07
C PRO A 232 18.24 7.62 4.68
N LEU A 233 17.23 7.36 3.84
CA LEU A 233 15.88 6.98 4.28
C LEU A 233 15.78 5.47 4.54
N ILE A 234 16.54 4.65 3.82
CA ILE A 234 16.66 3.21 4.08
C ILE A 234 17.18 2.97 5.50
N ALA A 235 18.12 3.79 5.97
CA ALA A 235 18.63 3.73 7.34
C ALA A 235 17.55 4.00 8.41
N MET A 236 16.43 4.62 8.04
CA MET A 236 15.24 4.81 8.88
C MET A 236 14.20 3.70 8.74
N TYR A 237 14.55 2.57 8.11
CA TYR A 237 13.71 1.38 7.88
C TYR A 237 12.55 1.53 6.90
N GLY A 238 12.45 2.64 6.16
CA GLY A 238 11.43 2.84 5.12
C GLY A 238 12.02 2.81 3.70
N GLY A 239 11.16 2.58 2.72
CA GLY A 239 11.48 2.66 1.30
C GLY A 239 10.69 3.75 0.57
N VAL A 240 10.80 3.79 -0.75
CA VAL A 240 10.13 4.81 -1.57
C VAL A 240 8.61 4.74 -1.45
N HIS A 241 8.04 3.55 -1.34
CA HIS A 241 6.59 3.39 -1.15
C HIS A 241 6.13 3.99 0.17
N SER A 242 6.86 3.73 1.27
CA SER A 242 6.52 4.22 2.61
C SER A 242 6.55 5.74 2.76
N THR A 243 7.39 6.44 1.96
CA THR A 243 7.56 7.91 2.04
C THR A 243 6.68 8.69 1.07
N THR A 244 5.82 8.01 0.34
CA THR A 244 4.93 8.61 -0.66
C THR A 244 3.48 8.43 -0.29
N GLN A 245 2.62 9.33 -0.79
CA GLN A 245 1.18 9.23 -0.66
C GLN A 245 0.50 9.40 -2.02
N VAL A 246 -0.66 8.79 -2.17
CA VAL A 246 -1.43 8.79 -3.43
C VAL A 246 -2.62 9.75 -3.33
N MET A 247 -2.83 10.52 -4.38
CA MET A 247 -4.03 11.33 -4.60
C MET A 247 -4.74 10.85 -5.87
N ARG A 248 -6.07 10.92 -5.90
CA ARG A 248 -6.81 10.68 -7.15
C ARG A 248 -6.65 11.90 -8.08
N ALA A 249 -6.54 11.66 -9.38
CA ALA A 249 -6.47 12.75 -10.37
C ALA A 249 -7.68 13.70 -10.29
N ALA A 250 -8.88 13.17 -10.03
CA ALA A 250 -10.09 13.96 -9.84
C ALA A 250 -9.99 14.92 -8.65
N ASP A 251 -9.42 14.47 -7.52
CA ASP A 251 -9.25 15.30 -6.33
C ASP A 251 -8.22 16.42 -6.58
N THR A 252 -7.15 16.10 -7.30
CA THR A 252 -6.11 17.08 -7.69
C THR A 252 -6.70 18.18 -8.57
N TYR A 253 -7.45 17.82 -9.60
CA TYR A 253 -8.06 18.78 -10.52
C TYR A 253 -9.03 19.73 -9.78
N MET A 254 -9.87 19.20 -8.90
CA MET A 254 -10.84 20.01 -8.13
C MET A 254 -10.15 20.97 -7.15
N SER A 255 -9.06 20.56 -6.53
CA SER A 255 -8.28 21.42 -5.63
C SER A 255 -7.61 22.59 -6.33
N PHE A 256 -7.06 22.37 -7.53
CA PHE A 256 -6.49 23.45 -8.36
C PHE A 256 -7.56 24.42 -8.85
N LYS A 257 -8.71 23.93 -9.30
CA LYS A 257 -9.81 24.76 -9.78
C LYS A 257 -10.39 25.65 -8.67
N LYS A 258 -10.46 25.16 -7.45
CA LYS A 258 -10.92 25.94 -6.29
C LYS A 258 -9.94 27.06 -5.93
N ARG A 259 -8.64 26.78 -5.87
CA ARG A 259 -7.61 27.79 -5.60
C ARG A 259 -7.61 28.93 -6.62
N ASN A 260 -7.68 28.61 -7.91
CA ASN A 260 -7.71 29.63 -8.97
C ASN A 260 -8.99 30.50 -8.96
N ARG A 261 -10.05 30.08 -8.27
CA ARG A 261 -11.25 30.91 -8.08
C ARG A 261 -11.19 31.78 -6.83
N GLU A 262 -10.39 31.41 -5.84
CA GLU A 262 -10.18 32.21 -4.62
C GLU A 262 -9.10 33.29 -4.81
N GLU A 263 -8.28 33.17 -5.87
CA GLU A 263 -7.26 34.16 -6.26
C GLU A 263 -7.74 35.17 -7.32
N GLN A 264 -9.00 35.05 -7.82
CA GLN A 264 -9.68 35.99 -8.72
C GLN A 264 -10.74 36.77 -7.97
#